data_b6d3886b0a23879ee610e5303bc12e13
#
_entry.id   b6d3886b0a23879ee610e5303bc12e13
#
_cell.length_a   1.000
_cell.length_b   1.000
_cell.length_c   1.000
_cell.angle_alpha   90.00
_cell.angle_beta   90.00
_cell.angle_gamma   90.00
#
_symmetry.space_group_name_H-M   'P 1'
#
loop_
_entity.id
_entity.type
_entity.pdbx_description
1 polymer ?
#
loop_
_entity_poly.entity_id
_entity_poly.type
_entity_poly.pdbx_seq_one_letter_code
_entity_poly.pdbx_strand_id
1 'polypeptide(L)'
;MKNLILGIITLISFSAFSQQIPISAMYPYNTSFINPAEVGAKKGTQVQLGHRQQWVGFVGSPNTTFLSAQHQLNSIMGIGGNVSLDKIAFIQRINANASYSYKLHIDNKSKIRFGLSAGIMKGTLDLSTIQADDMSDIVLTSAPLKMEFDATFGMAYTFDGDLNIGISLPQLLGTKASVDIVDGNKYNLVRHSNVYISYKLKVDEQFEFIPLIMIRNAQKKNSQVEVFGNLKYDNKLWGGIGHRSNSVFILNMGMQLIDKLSLTYAFEFSSSGVGSNTSGTHEIMLSLNLNKAPEVPEEEEEPVEEPTERKTSTSF
;
A
#
# COMPACT_ATOMS: atom_id res chain seq x y z
N MET A 1 23.79 35.22 -28.36
CA MET A 1 23.37 35.02 -26.98
C MET A 1 21.94 34.43 -26.84
N LYS A 2 20.91 34.94 -27.51
CA LYS A 2 19.55 34.36 -27.47
C LYS A 2 19.46 32.89 -27.87
N ASN A 3 20.17 32.46 -28.90
CA ASN A 3 20.17 31.08 -29.38
C ASN A 3 20.99 30.12 -28.51
N LEU A 4 21.94 30.65 -27.71
CA LEU A 4 22.67 29.84 -26.72
C LEU A 4 21.82 29.56 -25.48
N ILE A 5 20.98 30.54 -25.07
CA ILE A 5 20.04 30.37 -23.95
C ILE A 5 18.91 29.41 -24.34
N LEU A 6 18.43 29.48 -25.58
CA LEU A 6 17.42 28.53 -26.09
C LEU A 6 17.98 27.09 -26.14
N GLY A 7 19.27 26.93 -26.51
CA GLY A 7 19.94 25.62 -26.52
C GLY A 7 20.20 25.02 -25.13
N ILE A 8 20.34 25.85 -24.09
CA ILE A 8 20.50 25.41 -22.71
C ILE A 8 19.16 25.00 -22.09
N ILE A 9 18.06 25.67 -22.47
CA ILE A 9 16.72 25.34 -22.00
C ILE A 9 16.22 24.01 -22.57
N THR A 10 16.61 23.64 -23.78
CA THR A 10 16.27 22.34 -24.41
C THR A 10 17.03 21.14 -23.83
N LEU A 11 18.11 21.37 -23.10
CA LEU A 11 18.90 20.30 -22.45
C LEU A 11 18.39 19.91 -21.06
N ILE A 12 17.41 20.62 -20.50
CA ILE A 12 16.73 20.20 -19.28
C ILE A 12 15.57 19.29 -19.70
N SER A 13 15.89 18.11 -20.21
CA SER A 13 14.94 17.02 -20.34
C SER A 13 14.57 16.58 -18.92
N PHE A 14 13.43 17.05 -18.41
CA PHE A 14 12.81 16.49 -17.22
C PHE A 14 12.50 15.03 -17.51
N SER A 15 13.32 14.14 -16.98
CA SER A 15 12.98 12.72 -16.97
C SER A 15 11.72 12.56 -16.15
N ALA A 16 10.55 12.52 -16.78
CA ALA A 16 9.29 12.20 -16.16
C ALA A 16 9.34 10.73 -15.72
N PHE A 17 9.63 10.51 -14.45
CA PHE A 17 9.65 9.16 -13.88
C PHE A 17 8.22 8.80 -13.49
N SER A 18 7.55 7.98 -14.29
CA SER A 18 6.24 7.44 -13.97
C SER A 18 6.34 6.40 -12.83
N GLN A 19 5.51 6.54 -11.83
CA GLN A 19 5.35 5.54 -10.77
C GLN A 19 4.58 4.34 -11.35
N GLN A 20 5.07 3.13 -11.07
CA GLN A 20 4.48 1.90 -11.63
C GLN A 20 3.43 1.28 -10.72
N ILE A 21 3.45 1.60 -9.41
CA ILE A 21 2.51 1.11 -8.42
C ILE A 21 1.63 2.27 -7.98
N PRO A 22 0.29 2.11 -8.00
CA PRO A 22 -0.62 3.13 -7.47
C PRO A 22 -0.31 3.43 -6.00
N ILE A 23 -0.25 4.72 -5.66
CA ILE A 23 -0.05 5.17 -4.29
C ILE A 23 -1.40 5.53 -3.71
N SER A 24 -1.81 4.85 -2.63
CA SER A 24 -3.00 5.16 -1.87
C SER A 24 -2.62 5.98 -0.63
N ALA A 25 -3.43 6.96 -0.25
CA ALA A 25 -3.34 7.66 1.02
C ALA A 25 -3.96 6.86 2.18
N MET A 26 -4.64 5.75 1.85
CA MET A 26 -5.36 4.91 2.81
C MET A 26 -4.50 3.80 3.42
N TYR A 27 -3.23 3.69 3.04
CA TYR A 27 -2.37 2.62 3.57
C TYR A 27 -2.20 2.64 5.11
N PRO A 28 -2.29 3.78 5.83
CA PRO A 28 -2.28 3.75 7.29
C PRO A 28 -3.43 2.92 7.89
N TYR A 29 -4.53 2.78 7.15
CA TYR A 29 -5.72 2.03 7.55
C TYR A 29 -5.81 0.65 6.88
N ASN A 30 -5.04 0.42 5.81
CA ASN A 30 -4.94 -0.84 5.07
C ASN A 30 -3.47 -1.21 4.78
N THR A 31 -2.71 -1.52 5.81
CA THR A 31 -1.30 -1.89 5.70
C THR A 31 -1.09 -3.20 4.93
N SER A 32 -2.06 -4.11 4.94
CA SER A 32 -2.00 -5.36 4.17
C SER A 32 -1.96 -5.15 2.65
N PHE A 33 -2.45 -4.00 2.16
CA PHE A 33 -2.38 -3.64 0.75
C PHE A 33 -0.93 -3.39 0.27
N ILE A 34 -0.07 -2.95 1.18
CA ILE A 34 1.34 -2.62 0.86
C ILE A 34 2.33 -3.65 1.38
N ASN A 35 1.97 -4.45 2.40
CA ASN A 35 2.85 -5.43 3.01
C ASN A 35 2.09 -6.74 3.30
N PRO A 36 2.42 -7.85 2.62
CA PRO A 36 1.74 -9.13 2.85
C PRO A 36 1.96 -9.70 4.27
N ALA A 37 2.97 -9.25 5.01
CA ALA A 37 3.15 -9.64 6.41
C ALA A 37 2.03 -9.12 7.33
N GLU A 38 1.31 -8.08 6.92
CA GLU A 38 0.20 -7.50 7.67
C GLU A 38 -1.15 -8.20 7.44
N VAL A 39 -1.19 -9.15 6.51
CA VAL A 39 -2.40 -9.93 6.23
C VAL A 39 -2.75 -10.76 7.45
N GLY A 40 -4.02 -10.68 7.91
CA GLY A 40 -4.47 -11.35 9.12
C GLY A 40 -3.83 -10.84 10.42
N ALA A 41 -3.21 -9.67 10.41
CA ALA A 41 -2.68 -9.03 11.61
C ALA A 41 -3.77 -8.66 12.62
N LYS A 42 -4.94 -8.32 12.13
CA LYS A 42 -6.13 -8.01 12.94
C LYS A 42 -7.04 -9.23 13.01
N LYS A 43 -7.69 -9.44 14.15
CA LYS A 43 -8.61 -10.57 14.36
C LYS A 43 -9.80 -10.51 13.39
N GLY A 44 -10.24 -11.68 12.93
CA GLY A 44 -11.42 -11.84 12.08
C GLY A 44 -11.16 -11.63 10.59
N THR A 45 -12.25 -11.40 9.86
CA THR A 45 -12.24 -11.13 8.41
C THR A 45 -12.43 -9.65 8.18
N GLN A 46 -11.59 -9.06 7.34
CA GLN A 46 -11.72 -7.68 6.89
C GLN A 46 -11.86 -7.65 5.38
N VAL A 47 -12.83 -6.88 4.90
CA VAL A 47 -13.01 -6.60 3.47
C VAL A 47 -13.02 -5.10 3.29
N GLN A 48 -12.25 -4.61 2.34
CA GLN A 48 -12.10 -3.18 2.07
C GLN A 48 -12.28 -2.92 0.58
N LEU A 49 -13.16 -1.98 0.27
CA LEU A 49 -13.37 -1.48 -1.08
C LEU A 49 -12.96 -0.01 -1.11
N GLY A 50 -12.05 0.34 -1.99
CA GLY A 50 -11.58 1.71 -2.13
C GLY A 50 -11.63 2.20 -3.57
N HIS A 51 -11.83 3.50 -3.72
CA HIS A 51 -11.75 4.20 -4.99
C HIS A 51 -10.96 5.48 -4.83
N ARG A 52 -10.01 5.70 -5.72
CA ARG A 52 -9.15 6.88 -5.78
C ARG A 52 -9.26 7.54 -7.14
N GLN A 53 -9.62 8.80 -7.16
CA GLN A 53 -9.57 9.67 -8.34
C GLN A 53 -8.46 10.69 -8.16
N GLN A 54 -7.39 10.54 -8.91
CA GLN A 54 -6.23 11.42 -8.83
C GLN A 54 -6.40 12.61 -9.79
N TRP A 55 -5.91 13.80 -9.41
CA TRP A 55 -5.87 14.99 -10.24
C TRP A 55 -7.20 15.33 -10.91
N VAL A 56 -8.24 15.51 -10.10
CA VAL A 56 -9.59 15.84 -10.57
C VAL A 56 -9.57 17.09 -11.41
N GLY A 57 -10.24 17.04 -12.58
CA GLY A 57 -10.24 18.11 -13.58
C GLY A 57 -9.19 17.96 -14.68
N PHE A 58 -8.26 17.01 -14.55
CA PHE A 58 -7.26 16.72 -15.58
C PHE A 58 -7.74 15.58 -16.49
N VAL A 59 -7.75 15.80 -17.80
CA VAL A 59 -8.19 14.81 -18.79
C VAL A 59 -7.24 13.60 -18.78
N GLY A 60 -7.79 12.40 -18.72
CA GLY A 60 -7.00 11.16 -18.63
C GLY A 60 -6.35 10.93 -17.25
N SER A 61 -6.80 11.65 -16.22
CA SER A 61 -6.27 11.52 -14.87
C SER A 61 -6.40 10.10 -14.33
N PRO A 62 -5.42 9.64 -13.51
CA PRO A 62 -5.44 8.30 -12.96
C PRO A 62 -6.64 8.06 -12.03
N ASN A 63 -7.27 6.89 -12.17
CA ASN A 63 -8.20 6.39 -11.17
C ASN A 63 -7.88 4.94 -10.83
N THR A 64 -8.05 4.60 -9.57
CA THR A 64 -7.76 3.27 -9.06
C THR A 64 -8.92 2.82 -8.20
N THR A 65 -9.46 1.64 -8.49
CA THR A 65 -10.43 0.96 -7.64
C THR A 65 -9.80 -0.32 -7.14
N PHE A 66 -9.94 -0.62 -5.85
CA PHE A 66 -9.39 -1.83 -5.28
C PHE A 66 -10.38 -2.52 -4.32
N LEU A 67 -10.30 -3.83 -4.30
CA LEU A 67 -10.93 -4.70 -3.32
C LEU A 67 -9.82 -5.48 -2.61
N SER A 68 -9.79 -5.40 -1.28
CA SER A 68 -8.87 -6.13 -0.42
C SER A 68 -9.66 -6.98 0.55
N ALA A 69 -9.30 -8.23 0.73
CA ALA A 69 -9.88 -9.11 1.72
C ALA A 69 -8.77 -9.83 2.49
N GLN A 70 -8.93 -9.95 3.81
CA GLN A 70 -7.99 -10.68 4.65
C GLN A 70 -8.71 -11.37 5.80
N HIS A 71 -8.14 -12.47 6.24
CA HIS A 71 -8.64 -13.26 7.33
C HIS A 71 -7.51 -13.81 8.19
N GLN A 72 -7.68 -13.73 9.51
CA GLN A 72 -6.81 -14.41 10.45
C GLN A 72 -7.27 -15.86 10.60
N LEU A 73 -6.51 -16.82 10.03
CA LEU A 73 -6.85 -18.25 10.12
C LEU A 73 -6.76 -18.80 11.55
N ASN A 74 -5.73 -18.37 12.25
CA ASN A 74 -5.48 -18.70 13.67
C ASN A 74 -4.54 -17.65 14.30
N SER A 75 -4.06 -17.89 15.52
CA SER A 75 -3.20 -16.94 16.23
C SER A 75 -1.89 -16.60 15.51
N ILE A 76 -1.41 -17.45 14.59
CA ILE A 76 -0.10 -17.31 13.93
C ILE A 76 -0.17 -17.18 12.41
N MET A 77 -1.31 -17.47 11.77
CA MET A 77 -1.44 -17.51 10.31
C MET A 77 -2.52 -16.54 9.82
N GLY A 78 -2.25 -15.89 8.71
CA GLY A 78 -3.20 -15.05 8.00
C GLY A 78 -3.20 -15.33 6.50
N ILE A 79 -4.35 -15.16 5.87
CA ILE A 79 -4.53 -15.21 4.41
C ILE A 79 -5.26 -13.97 3.93
N GLY A 80 -5.03 -13.62 2.69
CA GLY A 80 -5.75 -12.50 2.07
C GLY A 80 -5.46 -12.39 0.59
N GLY A 81 -5.99 -11.34 0.01
CA GLY A 81 -5.76 -11.03 -1.39
C GLY A 81 -6.27 -9.64 -1.72
N ASN A 82 -5.79 -9.13 -2.84
CA ASN A 82 -6.18 -7.83 -3.37
C ASN A 82 -6.46 -7.96 -4.86
N VAL A 83 -7.47 -7.25 -5.31
CA VAL A 83 -7.71 -7.00 -6.74
C VAL A 83 -7.75 -5.49 -6.92
N SER A 84 -7.02 -4.97 -7.89
CA SER A 84 -7.07 -3.54 -8.24
C SER A 84 -7.22 -3.34 -9.73
N LEU A 85 -8.04 -2.37 -10.09
CA LEU A 85 -8.19 -1.84 -11.42
C LEU A 85 -7.64 -0.41 -11.43
N ASP A 86 -6.63 -0.17 -12.22
CA ASP A 86 -5.97 1.12 -12.37
C ASP A 86 -6.09 1.58 -13.82
N LYS A 87 -6.59 2.80 -14.01
CA LYS A 87 -6.77 3.40 -15.34
C LYS A 87 -6.01 4.74 -15.39
N ILE A 88 -5.13 4.87 -16.34
CA ILE A 88 -4.34 6.09 -16.58
C ILE A 88 -4.39 6.40 -18.07
N ALA A 89 -5.06 7.47 -18.44
CA ALA A 89 -5.34 7.79 -19.83
C ALA A 89 -5.97 6.60 -20.58
N PHE A 90 -5.30 6.06 -21.56
CA PHE A 90 -5.73 4.91 -22.36
C PHE A 90 -5.17 3.57 -21.84
N ILE A 91 -4.42 3.57 -20.74
CA ILE A 91 -3.85 2.34 -20.16
C ILE A 91 -4.74 1.89 -19.02
N GLN A 92 -5.20 0.65 -19.06
CA GLN A 92 -5.86 -0.02 -17.96
C GLN A 92 -4.98 -1.16 -17.46
N ARG A 93 -4.91 -1.34 -16.13
CA ARG A 93 -4.19 -2.44 -15.48
C ARG A 93 -5.08 -3.10 -14.46
N ILE A 94 -5.12 -4.41 -14.52
CA ILE A 94 -5.75 -5.23 -13.48
C ILE A 94 -4.64 -5.98 -12.78
N ASN A 95 -4.59 -5.85 -11.45
CA ASN A 95 -3.71 -6.62 -10.60
C ASN A 95 -4.56 -7.49 -9.69
N ALA A 96 -4.20 -8.75 -9.54
CA ALA A 96 -4.82 -9.65 -8.58
C ALA A 96 -3.73 -10.46 -7.89
N ASN A 97 -3.78 -10.54 -6.57
CA ASN A 97 -2.82 -11.31 -5.79
C ASN A 97 -3.49 -12.03 -4.61
N ALA A 98 -2.87 -13.13 -4.21
CA ALA A 98 -3.16 -13.84 -2.98
C ALA A 98 -1.94 -13.77 -2.06
N SER A 99 -2.18 -13.64 -0.78
CA SER A 99 -1.16 -13.43 0.25
C SER A 99 -1.33 -14.39 1.40
N TYR A 100 -0.22 -14.83 1.94
CA TYR A 100 -0.13 -15.63 3.15
C TYR A 100 0.85 -14.98 4.12
N SER A 101 0.53 -14.98 5.41
CA SER A 101 1.41 -14.50 6.46
C SER A 101 1.57 -15.52 7.58
N TYR A 102 2.74 -15.49 8.18
CA TYR A 102 3.10 -16.31 9.33
C TYR A 102 3.70 -15.43 10.43
N LYS A 103 3.18 -15.56 11.67
CA LYS A 103 3.61 -14.82 12.85
C LYS A 103 4.46 -15.71 13.74
N LEU A 104 5.64 -15.22 14.11
CA LEU A 104 6.55 -15.81 15.07
C LEU A 104 6.57 -14.96 16.33
N HIS A 105 6.33 -15.57 17.49
CA HIS A 105 6.53 -14.91 18.77
C HIS A 105 8.00 -15.08 19.16
N ILE A 106 8.68 -13.98 19.46
CA ILE A 106 10.04 -13.97 19.98
C ILE A 106 9.97 -14.04 21.50
N ASP A 107 9.11 -13.22 22.07
CA ASP A 107 8.78 -13.14 23.49
C ASP A 107 7.34 -12.64 23.67
N ASN A 108 6.92 -12.38 24.89
CA ASN A 108 5.55 -11.90 25.22
C ASN A 108 5.21 -10.54 24.60
N LYS A 109 6.22 -9.73 24.28
CA LYS A 109 6.05 -8.38 23.71
C LYS A 109 6.44 -8.29 22.24
N SER A 110 7.36 -9.13 21.78
CA SER A 110 7.99 -9.03 20.47
C SER A 110 7.47 -10.09 19.52
N LYS A 111 6.98 -9.68 18.39
CA LYS A 111 6.42 -10.55 17.34
C LYS A 111 7.01 -10.14 15.98
N ILE A 112 7.41 -11.13 15.19
CA ILE A 112 7.78 -10.93 13.78
C ILE A 112 6.75 -11.64 12.92
N ARG A 113 6.32 -10.99 11.83
CA ARG A 113 5.52 -11.60 10.77
C ARG A 113 6.30 -11.61 9.49
N PHE A 114 6.19 -12.72 8.78
CA PHE A 114 6.65 -12.86 7.40
C PHE A 114 5.43 -13.01 6.51
N GLY A 115 5.48 -12.42 5.33
CA GLY A 115 4.40 -12.52 4.35
C GLY A 115 4.94 -12.77 2.96
N LEU A 116 4.21 -13.55 2.20
CA LEU A 116 4.46 -13.77 0.79
C LEU A 116 3.15 -13.56 0.02
N SER A 117 3.25 -12.85 -1.08
CA SER A 117 2.15 -12.65 -2.01
C SER A 117 2.59 -13.11 -3.40
N ALA A 118 1.69 -13.80 -4.09
CA ALA A 118 1.84 -14.15 -5.50
C ALA A 118 0.64 -13.61 -6.27
N GLY A 119 0.87 -13.09 -7.46
CA GLY A 119 -0.18 -12.45 -8.23
C GLY A 119 0.11 -12.36 -9.71
N ILE A 120 -0.87 -11.81 -10.39
CA ILE A 120 -0.84 -11.53 -11.82
C ILE A 120 -1.17 -10.07 -12.07
N MET A 121 -0.56 -9.51 -13.08
CA MET A 121 -0.86 -8.20 -13.63
C MET A 121 -1.17 -8.34 -15.12
N LYS A 122 -2.28 -7.75 -15.56
CA LYS A 122 -2.64 -7.66 -16.97
C LYS A 122 -2.87 -6.20 -17.33
N GLY A 123 -2.21 -5.73 -18.37
CA GLY A 123 -2.47 -4.43 -18.97
C GLY A 123 -3.37 -4.56 -20.20
N THR A 124 -4.09 -3.49 -20.51
CA THR A 124 -4.90 -3.36 -21.72
C THR A 124 -4.81 -1.91 -22.20
N LEU A 125 -4.72 -1.70 -23.49
CA LEU A 125 -4.83 -0.39 -24.11
C LEU A 125 -6.28 -0.16 -24.52
N ASP A 126 -6.91 0.86 -23.97
CA ASP A 126 -8.26 1.31 -24.36
C ASP A 126 -8.14 2.43 -25.38
N LEU A 127 -8.12 2.05 -26.64
CA LEU A 127 -7.94 2.99 -27.76
C LEU A 127 -9.26 3.65 -28.19
N SER A 128 -10.39 3.27 -27.59
CA SER A 128 -11.72 3.77 -27.97
C SER A 128 -11.89 5.28 -27.80
N THR A 129 -11.05 5.90 -26.96
CA THR A 129 -11.09 7.33 -26.69
C THR A 129 -10.07 8.16 -27.52
N ILE A 130 -9.26 7.50 -28.34
CA ILE A 130 -8.22 8.14 -29.13
C ILE A 130 -8.86 8.56 -30.47
N GLN A 131 -8.80 9.86 -30.77
CA GLN A 131 -9.08 10.39 -32.09
C GLN A 131 -7.76 10.46 -32.84
N ALA A 132 -7.53 9.55 -33.76
CA ALA A 132 -6.36 9.56 -34.62
C ALA A 132 -6.77 10.03 -36.02
N ASP A 133 -5.92 10.80 -36.67
CA ASP A 133 -6.11 11.25 -38.04
C ASP A 133 -6.01 10.06 -39.03
N ASP A 134 -5.23 9.04 -38.68
CA ASP A 134 -5.11 7.79 -39.41
C ASP A 134 -5.31 6.59 -38.47
N MET A 135 -6.47 5.95 -38.58
CA MET A 135 -6.81 4.74 -37.81
C MET A 135 -6.07 3.48 -38.27
N SER A 136 -5.34 3.55 -39.38
CA SER A 136 -4.51 2.44 -39.88
C SER A 136 -3.09 2.46 -39.32
N ASP A 137 -2.74 3.45 -38.50
CA ASP A 137 -1.42 3.55 -37.86
C ASP A 137 -1.16 2.28 -37.03
N ILE A 138 -0.03 1.64 -37.30
CA ILE A 138 0.42 0.41 -36.65
C ILE A 138 0.53 0.57 -35.13
N VAL A 139 0.76 1.78 -34.63
CA VAL A 139 0.80 2.11 -33.19
C VAL A 139 -0.57 1.86 -32.54
N LEU A 140 -1.66 2.08 -33.25
CA LEU A 140 -3.04 1.86 -32.78
C LEU A 140 -3.46 0.39 -32.84
N THR A 141 -2.74 -0.43 -33.59
CA THR A 141 -2.99 -1.88 -33.71
C THR A 141 -2.12 -2.68 -32.76
N SER A 142 -1.31 -2.01 -31.92
CA SER A 142 -0.35 -2.66 -31.07
C SER A 142 -0.97 -3.61 -30.04
N ALA A 143 -0.28 -4.73 -29.88
CA ALA A 143 -0.70 -5.95 -29.21
C ALA A 143 -1.18 -5.77 -27.76
N PRO A 144 -2.07 -6.64 -27.26
CA PRO A 144 -2.46 -6.65 -25.86
C PRO A 144 -1.23 -6.82 -24.98
N LEU A 145 -1.18 -6.05 -23.91
CA LEU A 145 -0.13 -6.18 -22.90
C LEU A 145 -0.17 -7.61 -22.34
N LYS A 146 1.00 -8.24 -22.27
CA LYS A 146 1.09 -9.61 -21.75
C LYS A 146 0.69 -9.67 -20.29
N MET A 147 0.07 -10.78 -19.91
CA MET A 147 -0.14 -11.09 -18.50
C MET A 147 1.20 -11.43 -17.85
N GLU A 148 1.46 -10.84 -16.70
CA GLU A 148 2.71 -11.00 -15.97
C GLU A 148 2.45 -11.56 -14.60
N PHE A 149 3.35 -12.42 -14.14
CA PHE A 149 3.37 -12.92 -12.78
C PHE A 149 4.27 -12.03 -11.94
N ASP A 150 3.85 -11.80 -10.70
CA ASP A 150 4.63 -11.06 -9.74
C ASP A 150 4.54 -11.70 -8.35
N ALA A 151 5.53 -11.38 -7.53
CA ALA A 151 5.58 -11.78 -6.14
C ALA A 151 5.98 -10.58 -5.27
N THR A 152 5.47 -10.57 -4.04
CA THR A 152 5.84 -9.59 -3.02
C THR A 152 6.26 -10.33 -1.76
N PHE A 153 7.41 -10.00 -1.22
CA PHE A 153 7.83 -10.42 0.10
C PHE A 153 7.58 -9.30 1.11
N GLY A 154 7.20 -9.67 2.33
CA GLY A 154 7.02 -8.73 3.42
C GLY A 154 7.52 -9.27 4.75
N MET A 155 7.95 -8.35 5.60
CA MET A 155 8.26 -8.60 7.00
C MET A 155 7.71 -7.46 7.84
N ALA A 156 7.21 -7.76 9.04
CA ALA A 156 6.75 -6.77 10.01
C ALA A 156 7.17 -7.21 11.41
N TYR A 157 7.71 -6.28 12.16
CA TYR A 157 8.04 -6.42 13.59
C TYR A 157 7.08 -5.60 14.40
N THR A 158 6.47 -6.19 15.43
CA THR A 158 5.59 -5.51 16.37
C THR A 158 6.14 -5.69 17.79
N PHE A 159 6.24 -4.59 18.53
CA PHE A 159 6.65 -4.61 19.92
C PHE A 159 5.53 -4.03 20.79
N ASP A 160 5.13 -4.78 21.81
CA ASP A 160 4.10 -4.46 22.81
C ASP A 160 2.72 -4.06 22.21
N GLY A 161 2.48 -4.43 20.95
CA GLY A 161 1.28 -4.05 20.21
C GLY A 161 1.23 -2.60 19.72
N ASP A 162 2.19 -1.77 20.11
CA ASP A 162 2.20 -0.33 19.84
C ASP A 162 3.20 0.08 18.77
N LEU A 163 4.44 -0.42 18.82
CA LEU A 163 5.42 -0.19 17.77
C LEU A 163 5.22 -1.17 16.62
N ASN A 164 5.12 -0.68 15.40
CA ASN A 164 5.10 -1.49 14.19
C ASN A 164 6.14 -1.00 13.19
N ILE A 165 7.06 -1.88 12.80
CA ILE A 165 8.08 -1.62 11.78
C ILE A 165 7.88 -2.64 10.68
N GLY A 166 7.71 -2.18 9.44
CA GLY A 166 7.52 -3.08 8.32
C GLY A 166 8.41 -2.77 7.14
N ILE A 167 8.74 -3.84 6.42
CA ILE A 167 9.41 -3.77 5.13
C ILE A 167 8.66 -4.64 4.14
N SER A 168 8.47 -4.14 2.92
CA SER A 168 7.94 -4.93 1.83
C SER A 168 8.72 -4.69 0.54
N LEU A 169 8.82 -5.74 -0.24
CA LEU A 169 9.54 -5.78 -1.51
C LEU A 169 8.56 -6.23 -2.61
N PRO A 170 7.72 -5.33 -3.13
CA PRO A 170 6.86 -5.63 -4.26
C PRO A 170 7.67 -5.76 -5.55
N GLN A 171 7.08 -6.46 -6.51
CA GLN A 171 7.68 -6.70 -7.83
C GLN A 171 9.04 -7.41 -7.75
N LEU A 172 9.12 -8.44 -6.89
CA LEU A 172 10.34 -9.23 -6.69
C LEU A 172 10.84 -9.87 -7.97
N LEU A 173 9.94 -10.35 -8.82
CA LEU A 173 10.31 -11.04 -10.05
C LEU A 173 10.89 -10.08 -11.09
N GLY A 174 10.58 -8.77 -10.97
CA GLY A 174 11.11 -7.75 -11.87
C GLY A 174 10.94 -8.15 -13.32
N THR A 175 9.78 -8.71 -13.65
CA THR A 175 9.49 -9.24 -14.98
C THR A 175 9.63 -8.14 -16.01
N LYS A 176 10.29 -8.47 -17.10
CA LYS A 176 10.35 -7.59 -18.26
C LYS A 176 8.96 -7.59 -18.87
N ALA A 177 8.11 -6.66 -18.45
CA ALA A 177 6.89 -6.35 -19.15
C ALA A 177 7.29 -5.93 -20.56
N SER A 178 7.32 -6.86 -21.47
CA SER A 178 7.56 -6.53 -22.86
C SER A 178 6.26 -6.01 -23.46
N VAL A 179 5.98 -4.72 -23.20
CA VAL A 179 5.17 -3.99 -24.17
C VAL A 179 6.13 -3.75 -25.33
N ASP A 180 6.00 -4.51 -26.39
CA ASP A 180 6.60 -4.15 -27.67
C ASP A 180 5.86 -2.89 -28.16
N ILE A 181 6.23 -1.75 -27.58
CA ILE A 181 5.94 -0.47 -28.20
C ILE A 181 6.84 -0.46 -29.45
N VAL A 182 6.30 0.02 -30.56
CA VAL A 182 7.03 0.25 -31.82
C VAL A 182 8.50 0.58 -31.54
N ASP A 183 9.43 -0.15 -32.18
CA ASP A 183 10.90 -0.06 -32.05
C ASP A 183 11.55 -0.84 -30.89
N GLY A 184 10.97 -1.92 -30.38
CA GLY A 184 11.66 -2.85 -29.48
C GLY A 184 11.93 -2.29 -28.06
N ASN A 185 11.38 -1.15 -27.71
CA ASN A 185 11.45 -0.60 -26.37
C ASN A 185 10.57 -1.42 -25.41
N LYS A 186 11.24 -2.11 -24.48
CA LYS A 186 10.59 -2.94 -23.45
C LYS A 186 10.31 -2.12 -22.21
N TYR A 187 9.05 -2.05 -21.80
CA TYR A 187 8.68 -1.53 -20.48
C TYR A 187 9.07 -2.57 -19.42
N ASN A 188 9.96 -2.21 -18.51
CA ASN A 188 10.40 -3.11 -17.44
C ASN A 188 9.75 -2.73 -16.12
N LEU A 189 9.18 -3.71 -15.42
CA LEU A 189 8.78 -3.52 -14.03
C LEU A 189 10.02 -3.29 -13.16
N VAL A 190 10.01 -2.21 -12.42
CA VAL A 190 11.10 -1.82 -11.53
C VAL A 190 10.80 -2.33 -10.13
N ARG A 191 11.76 -2.99 -9.49
CA ARG A 191 11.64 -3.40 -8.09
C ARG A 191 11.44 -2.19 -7.19
N HIS A 192 10.50 -2.34 -6.27
CA HIS A 192 10.21 -1.33 -5.26
C HIS A 192 10.55 -1.87 -3.87
N SER A 193 10.77 -0.98 -2.93
CA SER A 193 10.81 -1.30 -1.51
C SER A 193 10.03 -0.26 -0.73
N ASN A 194 9.25 -0.71 0.25
CA ASN A 194 8.56 0.13 1.21
C ASN A 194 9.11 -0.21 2.59
N VAL A 195 9.47 0.81 3.35
CA VAL A 195 9.86 0.68 4.76
C VAL A 195 9.00 1.64 5.54
N TYR A 196 8.37 1.17 6.61
CA TYR A 196 7.56 2.04 7.45
C TYR A 196 7.78 1.76 8.93
N ILE A 197 7.54 2.79 9.72
CA ILE A 197 7.50 2.73 11.17
C ILE A 197 6.28 3.51 11.65
N SER A 198 5.52 2.92 12.54
CA SER A 198 4.41 3.58 13.24
C SER A 198 4.45 3.24 14.72
N TYR A 199 3.95 4.15 15.54
CA TYR A 199 3.86 3.96 16.97
C TYR A 199 2.50 4.42 17.46
N LYS A 200 1.82 3.61 18.29
CA LYS A 200 0.54 3.94 18.89
C LYS A 200 0.76 4.55 20.27
N LEU A 201 0.55 5.84 20.39
CA LEU A 201 0.61 6.59 21.63
C LEU A 201 -0.80 6.70 22.21
N LYS A 202 -1.05 6.06 23.34
CA LYS A 202 -2.27 6.28 24.13
C LYS A 202 -2.12 7.63 24.85
N VAL A 203 -2.86 8.64 24.41
CA VAL A 203 -2.86 9.97 25.02
C VAL A 203 -3.69 9.93 26.30
N ASP A 204 -4.85 9.29 26.23
CA ASP A 204 -5.73 8.95 27.34
C ASP A 204 -6.58 7.72 27.00
N GLU A 205 -7.65 7.43 27.76
CA GLU A 205 -8.53 6.27 27.54
C GLU A 205 -9.30 6.35 26.21
N GLN A 206 -9.50 7.54 25.65
CA GLN A 206 -10.31 7.78 24.45
C GLN A 206 -9.48 8.11 23.23
N PHE A 207 -8.28 8.73 23.42
CA PHE A 207 -7.46 9.22 22.33
C PHE A 207 -6.19 8.43 22.13
N GLU A 208 -6.00 7.99 20.89
CA GLU A 208 -4.75 7.39 20.41
C GLU A 208 -4.15 8.28 19.33
N PHE A 209 -2.88 8.66 19.47
CA PHE A 209 -2.11 9.35 18.44
C PHE A 209 -1.15 8.36 17.77
N ILE A 210 -1.20 8.29 16.42
CA ILE A 210 -0.44 7.30 15.65
C ILE A 210 0.42 8.05 14.62
N PRO A 211 1.65 8.47 14.97
CA PRO A 211 2.64 8.92 14.00
C PRO A 211 3.08 7.74 13.12
N LEU A 212 3.30 8.02 11.84
CA LEU A 212 3.76 7.06 10.86
C LEU A 212 4.71 7.72 9.88
N ILE A 213 5.82 7.06 9.60
CA ILE A 213 6.77 7.44 8.55
C ILE A 213 6.88 6.27 7.59
N MET A 214 6.83 6.56 6.30
CA MET A 214 7.05 5.60 5.23
C MET A 214 8.09 6.13 4.25
N ILE A 215 8.98 5.24 3.83
CA ILE A 215 9.94 5.47 2.75
C ILE A 215 9.66 4.46 1.65
N ARG A 216 9.43 4.96 0.45
CA ARG A 216 9.25 4.16 -0.76
C ARG A 216 10.41 4.40 -1.70
N ASN A 217 11.04 3.34 -2.15
CA ASN A 217 12.12 3.41 -3.13
C ASN A 217 11.71 2.63 -4.38
N ALA A 218 11.96 3.22 -5.55
CA ALA A 218 11.98 2.50 -6.81
C ALA A 218 13.44 2.36 -7.24
N GLN A 219 13.82 1.18 -7.71
CA GLN A 219 15.19 0.91 -8.12
C GLN A 219 15.74 2.00 -9.07
N LYS A 220 16.89 2.61 -8.73
CA LYS A 220 17.56 3.69 -9.47
C LYS A 220 16.80 5.02 -9.56
N LYS A 221 15.80 5.27 -8.69
CA LYS A 221 15.00 6.49 -8.67
C LYS A 221 14.98 7.13 -7.28
N ASN A 222 14.54 8.37 -7.23
CA ASN A 222 14.44 9.11 -5.98
C ASN A 222 13.49 8.42 -4.98
N SER A 223 13.92 8.39 -3.74
CA SER A 223 13.10 7.92 -2.62
C SER A 223 11.95 8.89 -2.38
N GLN A 224 10.77 8.35 -2.09
CA GLN A 224 9.62 9.10 -1.63
C GLN A 224 9.46 8.89 -0.12
N VAL A 225 9.36 9.97 0.61
CA VAL A 225 9.14 9.96 2.07
C VAL A 225 7.74 10.48 2.34
N GLU A 226 7.01 9.78 3.18
CA GLU A 226 5.69 10.18 3.66
C GLU A 226 5.68 10.20 5.19
N VAL A 227 5.11 11.23 5.77
CA VAL A 227 4.93 11.37 7.22
C VAL A 227 3.47 11.63 7.50
N PHE A 228 2.90 10.91 8.47
CA PHE A 228 1.51 11.09 8.92
C PHE A 228 1.45 11.28 10.43
N GLY A 229 0.52 12.10 10.87
CA GLY A 229 0.04 12.15 12.24
C GLY A 229 -1.46 11.85 12.23
N ASN A 230 -1.86 10.70 12.76
CA ASN A 230 -3.25 10.30 12.84
C ASN A 230 -3.72 10.31 14.29
N LEU A 231 -4.88 10.87 14.54
CA LEU A 231 -5.56 10.87 15.83
C LEU A 231 -6.80 9.98 15.71
N LYS A 232 -7.02 9.14 16.70
CA LYS A 232 -8.15 8.24 16.78
C LYS A 232 -8.89 8.49 18.09
N TYR A 233 -10.21 8.60 18.02
CA TYR A 233 -11.08 8.85 19.15
C TYR A 233 -12.05 7.67 19.34
N ASP A 234 -12.01 7.05 20.51
CA ASP A 234 -12.91 5.96 20.95
C ASP A 234 -13.10 4.84 19.90
N ASN A 235 -12.08 4.58 19.08
CA ASN A 235 -12.15 3.67 17.95
C ASN A 235 -13.30 3.94 16.95
N LYS A 236 -14.02 5.05 17.11
CA LYS A 236 -15.20 5.42 16.30
C LYS A 236 -14.90 6.50 15.28
N LEU A 237 -14.03 7.45 15.62
CA LEU A 237 -13.65 8.54 14.74
C LEU A 237 -12.13 8.56 14.59
N TRP A 238 -11.66 8.91 13.43
CA TRP A 238 -10.22 9.16 13.21
C TRP A 238 -10.01 10.23 12.16
N GLY A 239 -8.89 10.87 12.23
CA GLY A 239 -8.46 11.85 11.27
C GLY A 239 -6.97 12.09 11.38
N GLY A 240 -6.39 12.66 10.35
CA GLY A 240 -4.97 12.93 10.34
C GLY A 240 -4.53 13.83 9.20
N ILE A 241 -3.30 14.25 9.35
CA ILE A 241 -2.59 15.03 8.34
C ILE A 241 -1.33 14.31 7.94
N GLY A 242 -0.97 14.44 6.68
CA GLY A 242 0.25 13.83 6.14
C GLY A 242 0.93 14.77 5.15
N HIS A 243 2.20 14.52 4.97
CA HIS A 243 3.01 15.14 3.93
C HIS A 243 3.80 14.07 3.19
N ARG A 244 3.74 14.13 1.88
CA ARG A 244 4.55 13.30 0.98
C ARG A 244 5.55 14.20 0.28
N SER A 245 6.79 13.73 0.15
CA SER A 245 7.82 14.41 -0.65
C SER A 245 7.27 14.78 -2.03
N ASN A 246 7.82 15.84 -2.64
CA ASN A 246 7.29 16.53 -3.82
C ASN A 246 6.02 17.37 -3.54
N SER A 247 5.95 17.94 -2.34
CA SER A 247 4.96 18.97 -1.96
C SER A 247 3.50 18.50 -2.03
N VAL A 248 3.23 17.25 -1.66
CA VAL A 248 1.88 16.72 -1.54
C VAL A 248 1.47 16.73 -0.07
N PHE A 249 0.37 17.41 0.22
CA PHE A 249 -0.26 17.43 1.54
C PHE A 249 -1.49 16.52 1.53
N ILE A 250 -1.71 15.81 2.60
CA ILE A 250 -2.74 14.78 2.74
C ILE A 250 -3.58 15.11 3.97
N LEU A 251 -4.89 15.12 3.80
CA LEU A 251 -5.86 15.14 4.88
C LEU A 251 -6.64 13.84 4.82
N ASN A 252 -6.85 13.20 5.96
CA ASN A 252 -7.71 12.03 6.04
C ASN A 252 -8.67 12.15 7.21
N MET A 253 -9.85 11.54 7.06
CA MET A 253 -10.84 11.42 8.12
C MET A 253 -11.64 10.15 7.91
N GLY A 254 -12.15 9.61 8.99
CA GLY A 254 -13.02 8.44 8.90
C GLY A 254 -13.84 8.25 10.15
N MET A 255 -14.86 7.42 10.00
CA MET A 255 -15.78 7.11 11.07
C MET A 255 -16.29 5.67 10.97
N GLN A 256 -16.62 5.13 12.09
CA GLN A 256 -17.39 3.91 12.20
C GLN A 256 -18.87 4.25 12.00
N LEU A 257 -19.48 3.73 10.92
CA LEU A 257 -20.89 3.96 10.60
C LEU A 257 -21.80 3.06 11.46
N ILE A 258 -21.42 1.79 11.57
CA ILE A 258 -22.02 0.78 12.45
C ILE A 258 -20.89 -0.14 12.93
N ASP A 259 -21.13 -1.01 13.90
CA ASP A 259 -20.11 -1.85 14.55
C ASP A 259 -19.16 -2.60 13.61
N LYS A 260 -19.61 -2.93 12.42
CA LYS A 260 -18.83 -3.70 11.45
C LYS A 260 -18.38 -2.90 10.22
N LEU A 261 -18.97 -1.72 9.98
CA LEU A 261 -18.73 -0.94 8.77
C LEU A 261 -18.16 0.43 9.12
N SER A 262 -17.09 0.78 8.46
CA SER A 262 -16.47 2.10 8.58
C SER A 262 -16.21 2.73 7.21
N LEU A 263 -16.19 4.05 7.20
CA LEU A 263 -15.90 4.88 6.04
C LEU A 263 -14.66 5.72 6.32
N THR A 264 -13.74 5.75 5.38
CA THR A 264 -12.57 6.64 5.41
C THR A 264 -12.51 7.44 4.12
N TYR A 265 -12.17 8.70 4.24
CA TYR A 265 -11.97 9.60 3.11
C TYR A 265 -10.59 10.26 3.25
N ALA A 266 -9.88 10.44 2.13
CA ALA A 266 -8.67 11.23 2.07
C ALA A 266 -8.70 12.20 0.90
N PHE A 267 -8.12 13.36 1.15
CA PHE A 267 -7.90 14.41 0.17
C PHE A 267 -6.41 14.72 0.08
N GLU A 268 -5.87 14.74 -1.13
CA GLU A 268 -4.50 15.17 -1.38
C GLU A 268 -4.49 16.40 -2.27
N PHE A 269 -3.69 17.37 -1.91
CA PHE A 269 -3.39 18.50 -2.78
C PHE A 269 -1.88 18.63 -2.95
N SER A 270 -1.45 19.05 -4.13
CA SER A 270 -0.05 19.27 -4.43
C SER A 270 0.18 20.74 -4.73
N SER A 271 1.24 21.31 -4.16
CA SER A 271 1.64 22.68 -4.47
C SER A 271 2.62 22.77 -5.65
N SER A 272 2.95 21.63 -6.28
CA SER A 272 3.90 21.57 -7.40
C SER A 272 3.48 20.54 -8.46
N GLY A 273 4.05 20.66 -9.65
CA GLY A 273 3.82 19.74 -10.77
C GLY A 273 2.41 19.78 -11.32
N VAL A 274 1.95 18.70 -11.96
CA VAL A 274 0.62 18.59 -12.56
C VAL A 274 -0.47 18.76 -11.51
N GLY A 275 -0.26 18.24 -10.30
CA GLY A 275 -1.25 18.28 -9.23
C GLY A 275 -1.62 19.68 -8.74
N SER A 276 -0.75 20.70 -8.94
CA SER A 276 -1.02 22.09 -8.52
C SER A 276 -2.10 22.79 -9.35
N ASN A 277 -2.41 22.28 -10.54
CA ASN A 277 -3.41 22.84 -11.45
C ASN A 277 -4.67 21.97 -11.54
N THR A 278 -4.98 21.20 -10.49
CA THR A 278 -6.13 20.30 -10.42
C THR A 278 -6.95 20.58 -9.18
N SER A 279 -8.13 20.02 -9.10
CA SER A 279 -8.96 20.06 -7.89
C SER A 279 -8.49 19.05 -6.81
N GLY A 280 -7.25 18.55 -6.92
CA GLY A 280 -6.67 17.60 -5.98
C GLY A 280 -6.96 16.14 -6.30
N THR A 281 -6.70 15.31 -5.35
CA THR A 281 -6.91 13.85 -5.41
C THR A 281 -7.86 13.45 -4.29
N HIS A 282 -8.87 12.67 -4.62
CA HIS A 282 -9.87 12.19 -3.68
C HIS A 282 -9.80 10.67 -3.57
N GLU A 283 -9.87 10.16 -2.36
CA GLU A 283 -9.89 8.73 -2.10
C GLU A 283 -10.94 8.41 -1.05
N ILE A 284 -11.74 7.38 -1.29
CA ILE A 284 -12.77 6.89 -0.39
C ILE A 284 -12.58 5.40 -0.18
N MET A 285 -12.76 4.92 1.06
CA MET A 285 -12.65 3.51 1.40
C MET A 285 -13.75 3.10 2.38
N LEU A 286 -14.48 2.06 2.02
CA LEU A 286 -15.38 1.33 2.91
C LEU A 286 -14.63 0.11 3.46
N SER A 287 -14.71 -0.10 4.78
CA SER A 287 -14.10 -1.24 5.44
C SER A 287 -15.14 -1.99 6.23
N LEU A 288 -15.33 -3.28 5.91
CA LEU A 288 -16.21 -4.20 6.59
C LEU A 288 -15.39 -5.16 7.46
N ASN A 289 -15.64 -5.17 8.76
CA ASN A 289 -15.00 -6.07 9.73
C ASN A 289 -16.01 -7.12 10.16
N LEU A 290 -15.87 -8.32 9.62
CA LEU A 290 -16.68 -9.48 9.99
C LEU A 290 -15.98 -10.20 11.16
N ASN A 291 -16.76 -10.60 12.16
CA ASN A 291 -16.24 -11.27 13.36
C ASN A 291 -15.34 -10.38 14.24
N LYS A 292 -15.79 -9.18 14.54
CA LYS A 292 -15.31 -8.49 15.73
C LYS A 292 -15.83 -9.28 16.92
N ALA A 293 -15.03 -10.29 17.37
CA ALA A 293 -15.33 -10.91 18.67
C ALA A 293 -15.33 -9.80 19.71
N PRO A 294 -16.24 -9.83 20.71
CA PRO A 294 -16.11 -8.96 21.87
C PRO A 294 -14.69 -9.09 22.39
N GLU A 295 -14.08 -7.98 22.78
CA GLU A 295 -12.77 -7.95 23.40
C GLU A 295 -12.85 -8.78 24.69
N VAL A 296 -12.59 -10.06 24.57
CA VAL A 296 -12.30 -10.88 25.74
C VAL A 296 -10.91 -10.42 26.17
N PRO A 297 -10.74 -9.99 27.43
CA PRO A 297 -9.40 -9.71 27.95
C PRO A 297 -8.51 -10.90 27.63
N GLU A 298 -7.32 -10.65 27.12
CA GLU A 298 -6.31 -11.72 26.97
C GLU A 298 -6.16 -12.37 28.34
N GLU A 299 -6.63 -13.61 28.52
CA GLU A 299 -6.26 -14.41 29.68
C GLU A 299 -4.73 -14.36 29.72
N GLU A 300 -4.19 -13.86 30.84
CA GLU A 300 -2.77 -13.95 31.16
C GLU A 300 -2.42 -15.43 31.04
N GLU A 301 -1.69 -15.82 29.99
CA GLU A 301 -1.14 -17.17 29.90
C GLU A 301 -0.31 -17.39 31.18
N GLU A 302 -0.72 -18.35 31.98
CA GLU A 302 0.00 -18.73 33.19
C GLU A 302 1.48 -18.92 32.85
N PRO A 303 2.39 -18.42 33.71
CA PRO A 303 3.82 -18.56 33.45
C PRO A 303 4.15 -20.04 33.34
N VAL A 304 4.79 -20.42 32.25
CA VAL A 304 5.32 -21.76 32.04
C VAL A 304 6.30 -22.02 33.19
N GLU A 305 5.93 -22.93 34.10
CA GLU A 305 6.82 -23.38 35.18
C GLU A 305 8.14 -23.88 34.56
N GLU A 306 9.25 -23.26 34.96
CA GLU A 306 10.58 -23.75 34.62
C GLU A 306 10.75 -25.18 35.14
N PRO A 307 11.30 -26.10 34.35
CA PRO A 307 11.53 -27.46 34.81
C PRO A 307 12.48 -27.47 36.02
N THR A 308 11.96 -27.87 37.17
CA THR A 308 12.72 -28.05 38.40
C THR A 308 13.90 -29.00 38.16
N GLU A 309 15.12 -28.49 38.30
CA GLU A 309 16.34 -29.32 38.29
C GLU A 309 16.21 -30.44 39.33
N ARG A 310 16.19 -31.70 38.87
CA ARG A 310 16.32 -32.86 39.74
C ARG A 310 17.70 -32.85 40.36
N LYS A 311 17.78 -32.48 41.62
CA LYS A 311 18.98 -32.73 42.43
C LYS A 311 19.20 -34.25 42.54
N THR A 312 20.15 -34.77 41.80
CA THR A 312 20.69 -36.12 42.02
C THR A 312 21.45 -36.13 43.34
N SER A 313 20.84 -36.71 44.38
CA SER A 313 21.54 -37.04 45.61
C SER A 313 22.38 -38.28 45.35
N THR A 314 23.67 -38.13 45.18
CA THR A 314 24.66 -39.21 45.36
C THR A 314 24.93 -39.39 46.85
N SER A 315 24.34 -40.42 47.41
CA SER A 315 24.76 -40.92 48.71
C SER A 315 25.93 -41.95 48.54
N PHE A 316 27.01 -41.65 49.21
CA PHE A 316 28.04 -42.64 49.56
C PHE A 316 27.70 -43.25 50.93
#